data_952d05e269b5a7b354ed16a6f05daab5
#
_entry.id   952d05e269b5a7b354ed16a6f05daab5
#
_cell.length_a   1.000
_cell.length_b   1.000
_cell.length_c   1.000
_cell.angle_alpha   90.00
_cell.angle_beta   90.00
_cell.angle_gamma   90.00
#
_symmetry.space_group_name_H-M   'P 1'
#
loop_
_entity.id
_entity.type
_entity.pdbx_description
1 polymer ?
#
loop_
_entity_poly.entity_id
_entity_poly.type
_entity_poly.pdbx_seq_one_letter_code
_entity_poly.pdbx_strand_id
1 'polypeptide(L)'
;MKRHFFAALLALTTSFSSQASERLVVAGGSLSELVYALDAGSQMVGVDETTTWPPETAKLPHIGSWMQLSSESILSLRPGRFITWQDAGPHIVIGQLEKAKVNVLQLPRVPATVEQMYTNIQTLAMTLQRQPQGEALIASLKQRLEVISKRNVLKPHPVKAMFILSAGGSVPQVAGAGSVADSILSMAGAKNIARHRQYQSYSTEAMIAANPEVIVATTQMTQGNPEALKAIPGITHTSAWKNKRIVIIDQALILGMGPRVAEAVELLHHQFWPESGQKD
;
A
#
# COMPACT_ATOMS: atom_id res chain seq x y z
N MET A 1 3.92 -82.00 -6.59
CA MET A 1 4.55 -80.91 -5.81
C MET A 1 4.33 -79.62 -6.59
N LYS A 2 3.29 -78.79 -6.22
CA LYS A 2 2.99 -77.46 -6.84
C LYS A 2 3.27 -76.41 -5.78
N ARG A 3 4.29 -75.55 -6.00
CA ARG A 3 4.67 -74.43 -5.14
C ARG A 3 3.85 -73.21 -5.62
N HIS A 4 2.94 -72.72 -4.77
CA HIS A 4 2.25 -71.45 -4.98
C HIS A 4 3.15 -70.31 -4.46
N PHE A 5 3.56 -69.42 -5.35
CA PHE A 5 4.21 -68.15 -5.02
C PHE A 5 3.11 -67.11 -4.76
N PHE A 6 2.96 -66.70 -3.52
CA PHE A 6 2.11 -65.57 -3.11
C PHE A 6 2.96 -64.31 -3.21
N ALA A 7 2.73 -63.50 -4.22
CA ALA A 7 3.31 -62.15 -4.34
C ALA A 7 2.47 -61.15 -3.53
N ALA A 8 2.94 -60.71 -2.38
CA ALA A 8 2.32 -59.64 -1.59
C ALA A 8 2.64 -58.29 -2.25
N LEU A 9 1.66 -57.66 -2.87
CA LEU A 9 1.72 -56.32 -3.42
C LEU A 9 1.53 -55.31 -2.28
N LEU A 10 2.64 -54.72 -1.78
CA LEU A 10 2.63 -53.72 -0.74
C LEU A 10 2.23 -52.36 -1.39
N ALA A 11 0.96 -51.98 -1.29
CA ALA A 11 0.47 -50.69 -1.74
C ALA A 11 0.96 -49.60 -0.77
N LEU A 12 1.98 -48.83 -1.17
CA LEU A 12 2.37 -47.56 -0.51
C LEU A 12 1.25 -46.54 -0.74
N THR A 13 0.35 -46.42 0.23
CA THR A 13 -0.57 -45.27 0.29
C THR A 13 0.21 -44.07 0.79
N THR A 14 0.72 -43.24 -0.11
CA THR A 14 1.21 -41.91 0.22
C THR A 14 0.02 -41.06 0.66
N SER A 15 -0.16 -40.97 1.99
CA SER A 15 -1.12 -40.01 2.56
C SER A 15 -0.62 -38.62 2.25
N PHE A 16 -1.16 -37.97 1.20
CA PHE A 16 -1.07 -36.52 1.04
C PHE A 16 -1.86 -35.90 2.19
N SER A 17 -1.16 -35.56 3.28
CA SER A 17 -1.70 -34.67 4.29
C SER A 17 -2.02 -33.34 3.59
N SER A 18 -3.28 -33.16 3.22
CA SER A 18 -3.77 -31.81 2.85
C SER A 18 -3.57 -30.93 4.07
N GLN A 19 -2.45 -30.24 4.14
CA GLN A 19 -2.22 -29.23 5.15
C GLN A 19 -3.27 -28.16 4.91
N ALA A 20 -4.28 -28.09 5.78
CA ALA A 20 -5.31 -27.07 5.70
C ALA A 20 -4.60 -25.71 5.60
N SER A 21 -4.87 -24.98 4.53
CA SER A 21 -4.26 -23.68 4.28
C SER A 21 -4.48 -22.78 5.50
N GLU A 22 -3.42 -22.14 6.00
CA GLU A 22 -3.50 -21.25 7.15
C GLU A 22 -4.48 -20.11 6.87
N ARG A 23 -5.40 -19.84 7.78
CA ARG A 23 -6.41 -18.78 7.65
C ARG A 23 -5.77 -17.45 8.04
N LEU A 24 -5.71 -16.52 7.11
CA LEU A 24 -5.09 -15.21 7.29
C LEU A 24 -6.14 -14.12 7.48
N VAL A 25 -5.99 -13.30 8.50
CA VAL A 25 -6.64 -11.97 8.59
C VAL A 25 -5.57 -10.93 8.43
N VAL A 26 -5.79 -9.98 7.53
CA VAL A 26 -4.79 -8.96 7.17
C VAL A 26 -5.37 -7.56 7.38
N ALA A 27 -4.68 -6.75 8.16
CA ALA A 27 -5.06 -5.36 8.45
C ALA A 27 -3.99 -4.40 7.92
N GLY A 28 -4.32 -3.74 6.82
CA GLY A 28 -3.48 -2.83 6.06
C GLY A 28 -3.58 -3.12 4.56
N GLY A 29 -4.13 -2.19 3.77
CA GLY A 29 -4.43 -2.40 2.35
C GLY A 29 -3.23 -2.88 1.54
N SER A 30 -2.06 -2.24 1.68
CA SER A 30 -0.86 -2.67 0.96
C SER A 30 -0.29 -4.01 1.43
N LEU A 31 -0.55 -4.44 2.68
CA LEU A 31 -0.23 -5.80 3.13
C LEU A 31 -1.14 -6.83 2.48
N SER A 32 -2.44 -6.54 2.37
CA SER A 32 -3.39 -7.38 1.66
C SER A 32 -2.99 -7.56 0.20
N GLU A 33 -2.60 -6.48 -0.46
CA GLU A 33 -2.08 -6.52 -1.83
C GLU A 33 -0.81 -7.38 -1.94
N LEU A 34 0.11 -7.29 -0.96
CA LEU A 34 1.31 -8.13 -0.92
C LEU A 34 0.97 -9.61 -0.76
N VAL A 35 0.02 -9.95 0.11
CA VAL A 35 -0.43 -11.35 0.27
C VAL A 35 -0.98 -11.90 -1.04
N TYR A 36 -1.74 -11.11 -1.79
CA TYR A 36 -2.20 -11.49 -3.13
C TYR A 36 -1.06 -11.61 -4.13
N ALA A 37 -0.15 -10.65 -4.17
CA ALA A 37 1.01 -10.66 -5.07
C ALA A 37 1.98 -11.85 -4.80
N LEU A 38 1.91 -12.43 -3.61
CA LEU A 38 2.65 -13.63 -3.21
C LEU A 38 1.85 -14.93 -3.45
N ASP A 39 0.77 -14.91 -4.22
CA ASP A 39 -0.10 -16.07 -4.47
C ASP A 39 -0.68 -16.72 -3.18
N ALA A 40 -0.88 -15.93 -2.13
CA ALA A 40 -1.47 -16.37 -0.87
C ALA A 40 -2.87 -15.79 -0.60
N GLY A 41 -3.44 -15.07 -1.56
CA GLY A 41 -4.75 -14.41 -1.42
C GLY A 41 -5.89 -15.35 -1.06
N SER A 42 -5.87 -16.61 -1.56
CA SER A 42 -6.88 -17.62 -1.24
C SER A 42 -6.92 -18.03 0.24
N GLN A 43 -5.88 -17.71 1.01
CA GLN A 43 -5.79 -17.96 2.45
C GLN A 43 -6.47 -16.86 3.28
N MET A 44 -6.74 -15.70 2.67
CA MET A 44 -7.33 -14.56 3.38
C MET A 44 -8.81 -14.83 3.68
N VAL A 45 -9.17 -14.64 4.94
CA VAL A 45 -10.53 -14.82 5.46
C VAL A 45 -11.13 -13.54 6.03
N GLY A 46 -10.36 -12.46 6.06
CA GLY A 46 -10.80 -11.15 6.47
C GLY A 46 -9.73 -10.09 6.21
N VAL A 47 -10.18 -8.86 6.00
CA VAL A 47 -9.36 -7.69 5.67
C VAL A 47 -9.83 -6.47 6.46
N ASP A 48 -9.02 -5.43 6.51
CA ASP A 48 -9.42 -4.14 7.06
C ASP A 48 -10.08 -3.23 6.01
N GLU A 49 -10.64 -2.12 6.45
CA GLU A 49 -11.36 -1.16 5.59
C GLU A 49 -10.47 -0.45 4.56
N THR A 50 -9.14 -0.44 4.75
CA THR A 50 -8.19 0.16 3.80
C THR A 50 -7.86 -0.76 2.62
N THR A 51 -8.32 -2.01 2.67
CA THR A 51 -8.12 -3.00 1.62
C THR A 51 -9.17 -2.83 0.52
N THR A 52 -8.76 -2.25 -0.60
CA THR A 52 -9.64 -2.00 -1.77
C THR A 52 -9.19 -2.75 -3.03
N TRP A 53 -8.03 -3.41 -2.97
CA TRP A 53 -7.44 -4.15 -4.08
C TRP A 53 -6.82 -5.48 -3.62
N PRO A 54 -6.86 -6.54 -4.43
CA PRO A 54 -7.60 -6.66 -5.70
C PRO A 54 -9.13 -6.70 -5.47
N PRO A 55 -9.96 -6.56 -6.53
CA PRO A 55 -11.43 -6.47 -6.39
C PRO A 55 -12.08 -7.63 -5.62
N GLU A 56 -11.46 -8.81 -5.64
CA GLU A 56 -11.91 -9.99 -4.93
C GLU A 56 -11.97 -9.78 -3.40
N THR A 57 -11.16 -8.88 -2.86
CA THR A 57 -11.14 -8.56 -1.43
C THR A 57 -12.45 -7.98 -0.92
N ALA A 58 -13.23 -7.32 -1.79
CA ALA A 58 -14.54 -6.77 -1.45
C ALA A 58 -15.56 -7.84 -0.97
N LYS A 59 -15.29 -9.12 -1.25
CA LYS A 59 -16.12 -10.24 -0.79
C LYS A 59 -15.73 -10.77 0.58
N LEU A 60 -14.59 -10.34 1.11
CA LEU A 60 -14.10 -10.78 2.42
C LEU A 60 -14.74 -9.95 3.54
N PRO A 61 -14.98 -10.55 4.71
CA PRO A 61 -15.38 -9.82 5.90
C PRO A 61 -14.38 -8.69 6.25
N HIS A 62 -14.91 -7.50 6.55
CA HIS A 62 -14.13 -6.37 7.01
C HIS A 62 -14.10 -6.32 8.53
N ILE A 63 -12.89 -6.19 9.11
CA ILE A 63 -12.65 -6.17 10.56
C ILE A 63 -12.56 -4.75 11.16
N GLY A 64 -12.89 -3.72 10.37
CA GLY A 64 -12.71 -2.31 10.74
C GLY A 64 -11.33 -1.77 10.36
N SER A 65 -10.85 -0.75 11.05
CA SER A 65 -9.60 -0.07 10.76
C SER A 65 -8.40 -0.74 11.46
N TRP A 66 -7.26 -0.84 10.78
CA TRP A 66 -6.00 -1.25 11.42
C TRP A 66 -5.54 -0.30 12.54
N MET A 67 -6.03 0.95 12.55
CA MET A 67 -5.76 1.92 13.62
C MET A 67 -6.69 1.76 14.84
N GLN A 68 -7.79 1.02 14.68
CA GLN A 68 -8.81 0.78 15.72
C GLN A 68 -9.24 -0.69 15.71
N LEU A 69 -8.28 -1.60 15.91
CA LEU A 69 -8.50 -3.03 15.89
C LEU A 69 -9.49 -3.49 16.97
N SER A 70 -10.26 -4.52 16.65
CA SER A 70 -11.12 -5.26 17.57
C SER A 70 -10.72 -6.73 17.62
N SER A 71 -10.35 -7.21 18.81
CA SER A 71 -10.04 -8.65 18.99
C SER A 71 -11.24 -9.54 18.71
N GLU A 72 -12.45 -9.11 19.04
CA GLU A 72 -13.68 -9.84 18.77
C GLU A 72 -13.90 -10.02 17.27
N SER A 73 -13.81 -8.93 16.49
CA SER A 73 -13.97 -8.98 15.03
C SER A 73 -12.94 -9.90 14.39
N ILE A 74 -11.68 -9.85 14.82
CA ILE A 74 -10.61 -10.68 14.28
C ILE A 74 -10.81 -12.15 14.65
N LEU A 75 -11.04 -12.44 15.94
CA LEU A 75 -11.20 -13.82 16.44
C LEU A 75 -12.46 -14.52 15.93
N SER A 76 -13.51 -13.78 15.58
CA SER A 76 -14.74 -14.33 14.98
C SER A 76 -14.44 -15.07 13.66
N LEU A 77 -13.39 -14.66 12.94
CA LEU A 77 -12.95 -15.26 11.68
C LEU A 77 -12.04 -16.48 11.87
N ARG A 78 -11.70 -16.82 13.12
CA ARG A 78 -10.84 -17.96 13.49
C ARG A 78 -9.53 -17.99 12.70
N PRO A 79 -8.72 -16.91 12.69
CA PRO A 79 -7.46 -16.89 11.99
C PRO A 79 -6.42 -17.78 12.67
N GLY A 80 -5.58 -18.44 11.87
CA GLY A 80 -4.32 -19.00 12.34
C GLY A 80 -3.23 -17.92 12.45
N ARG A 81 -3.33 -16.89 11.59
CA ARG A 81 -2.39 -15.77 11.57
C ARG A 81 -3.09 -14.44 11.35
N PHE A 82 -2.60 -13.42 12.05
CA PHE A 82 -2.96 -12.02 11.87
C PHE A 82 -1.74 -11.24 11.39
N ILE A 83 -1.88 -10.50 10.28
CA ILE A 83 -0.81 -9.72 9.66
C ILE A 83 -1.21 -8.24 9.69
N THR A 84 -0.34 -7.40 10.23
CA THR A 84 -0.63 -5.96 10.35
C THR A 84 0.65 -5.13 10.43
N TRP A 85 0.50 -3.82 10.58
CA TRP A 85 1.59 -2.88 10.79
C TRP A 85 2.04 -2.84 12.26
N GLN A 86 3.31 -2.48 12.52
CA GLN A 86 3.82 -2.34 13.89
C GLN A 86 3.13 -1.22 14.67
N ASP A 87 2.64 -0.21 13.99
CA ASP A 87 1.90 0.93 14.55
C ASP A 87 0.38 0.73 14.52
N ALA A 88 -0.10 -0.49 14.26
CA ALA A 88 -1.51 -0.84 14.37
C ALA A 88 -1.99 -0.81 15.84
N GLY A 89 -3.21 -0.38 16.06
CA GLY A 89 -3.70 -0.19 17.41
C GLY A 89 -5.18 -0.49 17.63
N PRO A 90 -5.57 -0.54 18.89
CA PRO A 90 -4.76 -0.40 20.11
C PRO A 90 -3.90 -1.65 20.39
N HIS A 91 -2.68 -1.44 20.89
CA HIS A 91 -1.72 -2.54 21.14
C HIS A 91 -2.22 -3.65 22.07
N ILE A 92 -3.18 -3.38 22.95
CA ILE A 92 -3.77 -4.40 23.81
C ILE A 92 -4.42 -5.53 23.01
N VAL A 93 -4.94 -5.22 21.80
CA VAL A 93 -5.55 -6.21 20.90
C VAL A 93 -4.52 -7.23 20.44
N ILE A 94 -3.30 -6.80 20.13
CA ILE A 94 -2.20 -7.69 19.73
C ILE A 94 -1.96 -8.76 20.82
N GLY A 95 -1.81 -8.34 22.08
CA GLY A 95 -1.64 -9.26 23.19
C GLY A 95 -2.85 -10.18 23.44
N GLN A 96 -4.07 -9.75 23.13
CA GLN A 96 -5.27 -10.59 23.21
C GLN A 96 -5.25 -11.69 22.13
N LEU A 97 -4.83 -11.35 20.90
CA LEU A 97 -4.70 -12.30 19.80
C LEU A 97 -3.62 -13.38 20.10
N GLU A 98 -2.46 -12.96 20.62
CA GLU A 98 -1.39 -13.87 21.02
C GLU A 98 -1.83 -14.83 22.14
N LYS A 99 -2.56 -14.33 23.16
CA LYS A 99 -3.15 -15.17 24.22
C LYS A 99 -4.16 -16.17 23.65
N ALA A 100 -4.87 -15.81 22.59
CA ALA A 100 -5.76 -16.69 21.85
C ALA A 100 -5.02 -17.64 20.89
N LYS A 101 -3.67 -17.64 20.93
CA LYS A 101 -2.79 -18.46 20.07
C LYS A 101 -2.90 -18.16 18.58
N VAL A 102 -3.25 -16.95 18.21
CA VAL A 102 -3.12 -16.44 16.85
C VAL A 102 -1.66 -16.02 16.63
N ASN A 103 -1.05 -16.48 15.55
CA ASN A 103 0.29 -16.04 15.16
C ASN A 103 0.21 -14.60 14.64
N VAL A 104 0.80 -13.64 15.33
CA VAL A 104 0.78 -12.24 14.91
C VAL A 104 2.09 -11.88 14.20
N LEU A 105 1.97 -11.35 12.96
CA LEU A 105 3.08 -10.75 12.22
C LEU A 105 2.84 -9.25 12.11
N GLN A 106 3.71 -8.47 12.72
CA GLN A 106 3.73 -7.01 12.62
C GLN A 106 4.91 -6.55 11.77
N LEU A 107 4.63 -5.83 10.69
CA LEU A 107 5.64 -5.31 9.77
C LEU A 107 5.83 -3.81 9.93
N PRO A 108 7.07 -3.28 9.83
CA PRO A 108 7.31 -1.85 9.91
C PRO A 108 6.77 -1.13 8.67
N ARG A 109 6.04 -0.04 8.89
CA ARG A 109 5.54 0.85 7.83
C ARG A 109 6.44 2.08 7.64
N VAL A 110 7.18 2.44 8.66
CA VAL A 110 8.14 3.56 8.67
C VAL A 110 9.53 3.06 9.06
N PRO A 111 10.60 3.58 8.45
CA PRO A 111 10.61 4.59 7.41
C PRO A 111 9.99 4.07 6.09
N ALA A 112 9.27 4.94 5.40
CA ALA A 112 8.62 4.59 4.13
C ALA A 112 9.63 4.62 2.98
N THR A 113 10.53 3.63 2.95
CA THR A 113 11.58 3.48 1.93
C THR A 113 11.37 2.24 1.08
N VAL A 114 11.96 2.23 -0.10
CA VAL A 114 11.93 1.08 -1.01
C VAL A 114 12.63 -0.13 -0.38
N GLU A 115 13.72 0.10 0.35
CA GLU A 115 14.48 -0.94 1.05
C GLU A 115 13.63 -1.60 2.14
N GLN A 116 12.89 -0.78 2.92
CA GLN A 116 11.97 -1.32 3.94
C GLN A 116 10.85 -2.13 3.29
N MET A 117 10.32 -1.68 2.16
CA MET A 117 9.32 -2.43 1.40
C MET A 117 9.86 -3.79 0.94
N TYR A 118 11.08 -3.84 0.40
CA TYR A 118 11.69 -5.12 -0.02
C TYR A 118 11.91 -6.05 1.18
N THR A 119 12.32 -5.52 2.31
CA THR A 119 12.45 -6.30 3.56
C THR A 119 11.10 -6.88 4.01
N ASN A 120 10.04 -6.07 3.93
CA ASN A 120 8.68 -6.52 4.26
C ASN A 120 8.21 -7.62 3.30
N ILE A 121 8.46 -7.49 1.98
CA ILE A 121 8.15 -8.52 0.98
C ILE A 121 8.88 -9.82 1.32
N GLN A 122 10.18 -9.77 1.62
CA GLN A 122 10.96 -10.95 1.99
C GLN A 122 10.43 -11.62 3.25
N THR A 123 10.18 -10.84 4.30
CA THR A 123 9.65 -11.35 5.58
C THR A 123 8.29 -12.03 5.38
N LEU A 124 7.40 -11.38 4.63
CA LEU A 124 6.08 -11.91 4.34
C LEU A 124 6.16 -13.17 3.47
N ALA A 125 7.00 -13.17 2.44
CA ALA A 125 7.22 -14.32 1.56
C ALA A 125 7.78 -15.53 2.34
N MET A 126 8.73 -15.31 3.24
CA MET A 126 9.24 -16.37 4.14
C MET A 126 8.13 -16.90 5.05
N THR A 127 7.37 -16.02 5.68
CA THR A 127 6.28 -16.37 6.60
C THR A 127 5.18 -17.19 5.90
N LEU A 128 4.87 -16.86 4.65
CA LEU A 128 3.83 -17.53 3.85
C LEU A 128 4.37 -18.67 2.98
N GLN A 129 5.66 -18.98 3.06
CA GLN A 129 6.34 -20.00 2.23
C GLN A 129 6.18 -19.70 0.73
N ARG A 130 6.43 -18.45 0.35
CA ARG A 130 6.31 -17.91 -1.01
C ARG A 130 7.58 -17.16 -1.45
N GLN A 131 8.76 -17.66 -1.06
CA GLN A 131 10.03 -17.00 -1.34
C GLN A 131 10.27 -16.77 -2.85
N PRO A 132 10.00 -17.72 -3.76
CA PRO A 132 10.18 -17.48 -5.19
C PRO A 132 9.30 -16.33 -5.71
N GLN A 133 8.06 -16.22 -5.24
CA GLN A 133 7.15 -15.12 -5.61
C GLN A 133 7.66 -13.78 -5.06
N GLY A 134 8.17 -13.78 -3.83
CA GLY A 134 8.78 -12.60 -3.21
C GLY A 134 9.99 -12.09 -3.99
N GLU A 135 10.89 -12.98 -4.39
CA GLU A 135 12.06 -12.65 -5.21
C GLU A 135 11.67 -12.09 -6.58
N ALA A 136 10.72 -12.74 -7.26
CA ALA A 136 10.20 -12.27 -8.55
C ALA A 136 9.54 -10.90 -8.45
N LEU A 137 8.72 -10.66 -7.40
CA LEU A 137 8.09 -9.37 -7.15
C LEU A 137 9.14 -8.27 -6.93
N ILE A 138 10.13 -8.51 -6.08
CA ILE A 138 11.20 -7.54 -5.80
C ILE A 138 11.99 -7.23 -7.08
N ALA A 139 12.34 -8.25 -7.89
CA ALA A 139 13.06 -8.05 -9.14
C ALA A 139 12.26 -7.17 -10.12
N SER A 140 10.96 -7.42 -10.27
CA SER A 140 10.06 -6.62 -11.10
C SER A 140 9.97 -5.16 -10.62
N LEU A 141 9.77 -4.95 -9.32
CA LEU A 141 9.69 -3.61 -8.74
C LEU A 141 11.00 -2.84 -8.92
N LYS A 142 12.16 -3.47 -8.68
CA LYS A 142 13.48 -2.86 -8.90
C LYS A 142 13.64 -2.40 -10.36
N GLN A 143 13.31 -3.25 -11.30
CA GLN A 143 13.43 -2.93 -12.74
C GLN A 143 12.55 -1.74 -13.12
N ARG A 144 11.29 -1.74 -12.71
CA ARG A 144 10.33 -0.65 -13.04
C ARG A 144 10.75 0.68 -12.40
N LEU A 145 11.11 0.69 -11.13
CA LEU A 145 11.54 1.90 -10.43
C LEU A 145 12.87 2.44 -10.98
N GLU A 146 13.80 1.57 -11.41
CA GLU A 146 15.05 1.98 -12.04
C GLU A 146 14.81 2.71 -13.36
N VAL A 147 13.85 2.27 -14.18
CA VAL A 147 13.48 2.96 -15.43
C VAL A 147 13.06 4.40 -15.15
N ILE A 148 12.20 4.61 -14.14
CA ILE A 148 11.75 5.97 -13.77
C ILE A 148 12.90 6.79 -13.18
N SER A 149 13.72 6.18 -12.33
CA SER A 149 14.90 6.86 -11.76
C SER A 149 15.84 7.38 -12.86
N LYS A 150 16.12 6.59 -13.90
CA LYS A 150 16.91 7.01 -15.06
C LYS A 150 16.24 8.16 -15.83
N ARG A 151 14.93 8.13 -16.00
CA ARG A 151 14.18 9.23 -16.64
C ARG A 151 14.23 10.51 -15.81
N ASN A 152 14.15 10.42 -14.48
CA ASN A 152 14.23 11.58 -13.59
C ASN A 152 15.56 12.33 -13.73
N VAL A 153 16.68 11.61 -13.89
CA VAL A 153 18.02 12.24 -14.07
C VAL A 153 18.08 13.10 -15.32
N LEU A 154 17.28 12.82 -16.34
CA LEU A 154 17.22 13.59 -17.58
C LEU A 154 16.35 14.85 -17.49
N LYS A 155 15.65 15.06 -16.37
CA LYS A 155 14.78 16.22 -16.19
C LYS A 155 15.57 17.41 -15.64
N PRO A 156 15.24 18.66 -16.08
CA PRO A 156 16.03 19.86 -15.71
C PRO A 156 15.98 20.18 -14.22
N HIS A 157 14.87 19.88 -13.56
CA HIS A 157 14.65 20.08 -12.12
C HIS A 157 13.48 19.23 -11.62
N PRO A 158 13.44 18.87 -10.33
CA PRO A 158 12.28 18.20 -9.74
C PRO A 158 11.05 19.11 -9.75
N VAL A 159 9.89 18.54 -10.07
CA VAL A 159 8.60 19.29 -10.00
C VAL A 159 8.26 19.55 -8.54
N LYS A 160 7.87 20.78 -8.22
CA LYS A 160 7.39 21.16 -6.87
C LYS A 160 5.99 20.63 -6.65
N ALA A 161 5.85 19.53 -5.94
CA ALA A 161 4.57 18.89 -5.70
C ALA A 161 4.13 18.97 -4.24
N MET A 162 2.82 18.89 -4.02
CA MET A 162 2.18 18.79 -2.72
C MET A 162 1.09 17.72 -2.78
N PHE A 163 1.07 16.80 -1.82
CA PHE A 163 -0.02 15.83 -1.68
C PHE A 163 -0.97 16.25 -0.56
N ILE A 164 -2.26 16.33 -0.88
CA ILE A 164 -3.33 16.62 0.07
C ILE A 164 -4.09 15.33 0.37
N LEU A 165 -4.03 14.88 1.63
CA LEU A 165 -4.66 13.63 2.09
C LEU A 165 -6.17 13.81 2.30
N SER A 166 -6.56 14.87 2.97
CA SER A 166 -7.94 15.14 3.33
C SER A 166 -8.17 16.63 3.52
N ALA A 167 -9.40 17.07 3.35
CA ALA A 167 -9.87 18.42 3.61
C ALA A 167 -11.14 18.36 4.49
N GLY A 168 -11.10 17.55 5.54
CA GLY A 168 -12.16 17.49 6.55
C GLY A 168 -12.23 18.81 7.32
N GLY A 169 -13.27 19.62 7.05
CA GLY A 169 -13.36 21.00 7.54
C GLY A 169 -12.58 21.96 6.64
N SER A 170 -12.16 23.11 7.20
CA SER A 170 -11.48 24.18 6.45
C SER A 170 -9.97 24.03 6.34
N VAL A 171 -9.37 23.03 7.00
CA VAL A 171 -7.91 22.89 7.06
C VAL A 171 -7.47 21.55 6.45
N PRO A 172 -6.75 21.59 5.31
CA PRO A 172 -6.28 20.38 4.67
C PRO A 172 -5.16 19.69 5.45
N GLN A 173 -5.14 18.35 5.43
CA GLN A 173 -4.01 17.54 5.88
C GLN A 173 -3.07 17.31 4.70
N VAL A 174 -1.82 17.73 4.85
CA VAL A 174 -0.80 17.66 3.80
C VAL A 174 0.30 16.70 4.21
N ALA A 175 0.80 15.92 3.26
CA ALA A 175 1.91 15.02 3.46
C ALA A 175 3.24 15.79 3.53
N GLY A 176 3.95 15.67 4.64
CA GLY A 176 5.28 16.19 4.84
C GLY A 176 6.37 15.13 4.67
N ALA A 177 7.60 15.51 4.98
CA ALA A 177 8.79 14.68 4.85
C ALA A 177 8.67 13.36 5.64
N GLY A 178 9.10 12.26 5.05
CA GLY A 178 9.09 10.93 5.64
C GLY A 178 7.75 10.20 5.63
N SER A 179 6.69 10.80 5.05
CA SER A 179 5.43 10.10 4.78
C SER A 179 5.57 9.17 3.56
N VAL A 180 4.64 8.22 3.41
CA VAL A 180 4.60 7.34 2.22
C VAL A 180 4.42 8.17 0.94
N ALA A 181 3.52 9.14 0.95
CA ALA A 181 3.30 10.01 -0.20
C ALA A 181 4.55 10.83 -0.56
N ASP A 182 5.32 11.31 0.42
CA ASP A 182 6.61 12.00 0.19
C ASP A 182 7.59 11.11 -0.58
N SER A 183 7.73 9.86 -0.16
CA SER A 183 8.60 8.88 -0.82
C SER A 183 8.16 8.58 -2.25
N ILE A 184 6.85 8.40 -2.49
CA ILE A 184 6.30 8.13 -3.82
C ILE A 184 6.46 9.36 -4.74
N LEU A 185 6.18 10.57 -4.26
CA LEU A 185 6.42 11.81 -4.99
C LEU A 185 7.89 11.94 -5.41
N SER A 186 8.82 11.66 -4.47
CA SER A 186 10.26 11.71 -4.73
C SER A 186 10.69 10.71 -5.79
N MET A 187 10.23 9.46 -5.69
CA MET A 187 10.52 8.43 -6.70
C MET A 187 9.97 8.80 -8.09
N ALA A 188 8.83 9.49 -8.15
CA ALA A 188 8.27 9.99 -9.39
C ALA A 188 9.01 11.22 -9.96
N GLY A 189 10.03 11.74 -9.26
CA GLY A 189 10.84 12.88 -9.69
C GLY A 189 10.33 14.23 -9.23
N ALA A 190 9.44 14.28 -8.25
CA ALA A 190 9.02 15.53 -7.64
C ALA A 190 9.79 15.85 -6.37
N LYS A 191 9.79 17.11 -5.99
CA LYS A 191 10.18 17.61 -4.68
C LYS A 191 8.91 17.95 -3.90
N ASN A 192 8.66 17.22 -2.82
CA ASN A 192 7.62 17.61 -1.88
C ASN A 192 8.03 18.94 -1.20
N ILE A 193 7.15 19.92 -1.29
CA ILE A 193 7.42 21.28 -0.78
C ILE A 193 6.87 21.52 0.61
N ALA A 194 6.11 20.59 1.18
CA ALA A 194 5.69 20.65 2.57
C ALA A 194 6.89 20.43 3.50
N ARG A 195 7.18 21.41 4.36
CA ARG A 195 8.42 21.46 5.17
C ARG A 195 8.31 20.72 6.51
N HIS A 196 7.11 20.33 6.93
CA HIS A 196 6.89 19.56 8.16
C HIS A 196 7.16 18.06 7.93
N ARG A 197 7.11 17.28 9.01
CA ARG A 197 7.23 15.82 8.98
C ARG A 197 5.87 15.17 9.07
N GLN A 198 5.71 14.01 8.42
CA GLN A 198 4.47 13.23 8.40
C GLN A 198 3.26 14.07 7.93
N TYR A 199 2.06 13.73 8.33
CA TYR A 199 0.84 14.45 7.95
C TYR A 199 0.52 15.52 8.97
N GLN A 200 0.33 16.76 8.52
CA GLN A 200 -0.06 17.88 9.38
C GLN A 200 -1.07 18.79 8.68
N SER A 201 -1.82 19.50 9.48
CA SER A 201 -2.70 20.56 9.02
C SER A 201 -1.91 21.71 8.38
N TYR A 202 -2.41 22.22 7.26
CA TYR A 202 -1.71 23.24 6.46
C TYR A 202 -2.58 24.49 6.32
N SER A 203 -2.08 25.62 6.82
CA SER A 203 -2.87 26.87 6.79
C SER A 203 -2.97 27.44 5.37
N THR A 204 -3.91 28.36 5.18
CA THR A 204 -4.07 29.09 3.92
C THR A 204 -2.80 29.81 3.51
N GLU A 205 -2.16 30.50 4.45
CA GLU A 205 -0.92 31.25 4.21
C GLU A 205 0.24 30.31 3.83
N ALA A 206 0.34 29.17 4.51
CA ALA A 206 1.33 28.14 4.20
C ALA A 206 1.11 27.56 2.80
N MET A 207 -0.15 27.32 2.40
CA MET A 207 -0.52 26.84 1.06
C MET A 207 -0.09 27.84 -0.02
N ILE A 208 -0.42 29.10 0.17
CA ILE A 208 -0.06 30.18 -0.79
C ILE A 208 1.46 30.36 -0.86
N ALA A 209 2.13 30.39 0.29
CA ALA A 209 3.59 30.56 0.36
C ALA A 209 4.37 29.39 -0.24
N ALA A 210 3.87 28.17 -0.05
CA ALA A 210 4.47 26.97 -0.63
C ALA A 210 4.36 26.96 -2.17
N ASN A 211 3.27 27.48 -2.70
CA ASN A 211 2.99 27.65 -4.14
C ASN A 211 3.40 26.42 -4.98
N PRO A 212 2.74 25.27 -4.83
CA PRO A 212 3.05 24.06 -5.61
C PRO A 212 2.85 24.28 -7.12
N GLU A 213 3.69 23.61 -7.92
CA GLU A 213 3.54 23.50 -9.37
C GLU A 213 2.55 22.40 -9.75
N VAL A 214 2.42 21.37 -8.90
CA VAL A 214 1.47 20.26 -9.03
C VAL A 214 0.86 19.98 -7.66
N ILE A 215 -0.45 19.79 -7.61
CA ILE A 215 -1.16 19.25 -6.45
C ILE A 215 -1.61 17.83 -6.79
N VAL A 216 -1.33 16.91 -5.87
CA VAL A 216 -1.82 15.53 -5.93
C VAL A 216 -2.88 15.35 -4.85
N ALA A 217 -4.03 14.79 -5.21
CA ALA A 217 -5.13 14.50 -4.30
C ALA A 217 -5.72 13.13 -4.61
N THR A 218 -6.52 12.57 -3.70
CA THR A 218 -7.08 11.24 -3.91
C THR A 218 -8.44 11.27 -4.61
N THR A 219 -8.74 10.20 -5.34
CA THR A 219 -10.07 9.97 -5.91
C THR A 219 -11.14 9.94 -4.82
N GLN A 220 -10.83 9.35 -3.66
CA GLN A 220 -11.74 9.24 -2.53
C GLN A 220 -12.09 10.62 -1.94
N MET A 221 -11.11 11.53 -1.87
CA MET A 221 -11.32 12.89 -1.37
C MET A 221 -12.11 13.75 -2.36
N THR A 222 -11.83 13.62 -3.66
CA THR A 222 -12.36 14.50 -4.70
C THR A 222 -13.55 13.91 -5.46
N GLN A 223 -13.86 12.63 -5.23
CA GLN A 223 -14.82 11.87 -6.04
C GLN A 223 -14.48 11.93 -7.54
N GLY A 224 -13.19 12.02 -7.86
CA GLY A 224 -12.68 12.16 -9.23
C GLY A 224 -12.81 13.54 -9.83
N ASN A 225 -13.37 14.53 -9.10
CA ASN A 225 -13.55 15.90 -9.59
C ASN A 225 -12.53 16.87 -8.97
N PRO A 226 -11.53 17.38 -9.74
CA PRO A 226 -10.55 18.34 -9.23
C PRO A 226 -11.17 19.63 -8.66
N GLU A 227 -12.35 20.03 -9.14
CA GLU A 227 -13.04 21.25 -8.69
C GLU A 227 -13.45 21.19 -7.21
N ALA A 228 -13.58 19.97 -6.66
CA ALA A 228 -13.85 19.79 -5.22
C ALA A 228 -12.76 20.43 -4.33
N LEU A 229 -11.55 20.57 -4.85
CA LEU A 229 -10.43 21.21 -4.14
C LEU A 229 -10.62 22.73 -3.96
N LYS A 230 -11.52 23.37 -4.68
CA LYS A 230 -11.84 24.82 -4.49
C LYS A 230 -12.28 25.14 -3.06
N ALA A 231 -12.86 24.17 -2.37
CA ALA A 231 -13.25 24.33 -0.96
C ALA A 231 -12.05 24.53 -0.02
N ILE A 232 -10.83 24.23 -0.46
CA ILE A 232 -9.61 24.40 0.34
C ILE A 232 -9.14 25.85 0.24
N PRO A 233 -9.10 26.59 1.35
CA PRO A 233 -8.66 27.98 1.35
C PRO A 233 -7.23 28.13 0.80
N GLY A 234 -7.04 29.12 -0.08
CA GLY A 234 -5.74 29.44 -0.68
C GLY A 234 -5.36 28.60 -1.89
N ILE A 235 -6.01 27.47 -2.18
CA ILE A 235 -5.62 26.57 -3.29
C ILE A 235 -5.69 27.28 -4.66
N THR A 236 -6.70 28.09 -4.88
CA THR A 236 -6.91 28.82 -6.14
C THR A 236 -5.83 29.87 -6.44
N HIS A 237 -5.03 30.23 -5.43
CA HIS A 237 -3.92 31.17 -5.59
C HIS A 237 -2.61 30.47 -6.00
N THR A 238 -2.55 29.14 -5.94
CA THR A 238 -1.37 28.35 -6.29
C THR A 238 -1.13 28.28 -7.79
N SER A 239 0.14 28.08 -8.18
CA SER A 239 0.52 27.84 -9.58
C SER A 239 -0.11 26.57 -10.12
N ALA A 240 -0.21 25.52 -9.31
CA ALA A 240 -0.86 24.26 -9.66
C ALA A 240 -2.31 24.47 -10.11
N TRP A 241 -3.08 25.24 -9.34
CA TRP A 241 -4.48 25.53 -9.69
C TRP A 241 -4.60 26.36 -10.97
N LYS A 242 -3.86 27.46 -11.03
CA LYS A 242 -3.91 28.40 -12.19
C LYS A 242 -3.55 27.71 -13.51
N ASN A 243 -2.61 26.76 -13.46
CA ASN A 243 -2.13 26.00 -14.62
C ASN A 243 -2.86 24.66 -14.82
N LYS A 244 -3.93 24.39 -14.05
CA LYS A 244 -4.72 23.13 -14.10
C LYS A 244 -3.86 21.87 -13.90
N ARG A 245 -2.80 21.97 -13.11
CA ARG A 245 -1.91 20.86 -12.80
C ARG A 245 -2.32 20.16 -11.50
N ILE A 246 -3.50 19.54 -11.55
CA ILE A 246 -4.08 18.76 -10.46
C ILE A 246 -4.09 17.31 -10.89
N VAL A 247 -3.44 16.46 -10.12
CA VAL A 247 -3.38 15.00 -10.35
C VAL A 247 -4.28 14.30 -9.34
N ILE A 248 -5.24 13.54 -9.84
CA ILE A 248 -6.10 12.71 -9.00
C ILE A 248 -5.61 11.27 -9.11
N ILE A 249 -5.32 10.65 -7.96
CA ILE A 249 -4.79 9.29 -7.86
C ILE A 249 -5.62 8.47 -6.87
N ASP A 250 -5.69 7.15 -7.08
CA ASP A 250 -6.30 6.25 -6.09
C ASP A 250 -5.54 6.31 -4.76
N GLN A 251 -6.28 6.39 -3.66
CA GLN A 251 -5.72 6.50 -2.32
C GLN A 251 -4.81 5.31 -1.97
N ALA A 252 -5.17 4.09 -2.38
CA ALA A 252 -4.38 2.90 -2.09
C ALA A 252 -3.01 2.93 -2.78
N LEU A 253 -2.90 3.59 -3.96
CA LEU A 253 -1.63 3.75 -4.66
C LEU A 253 -0.70 4.74 -3.96
N ILE A 254 -1.20 5.86 -3.45
CA ILE A 254 -0.35 6.94 -2.90
C ILE A 254 -0.06 6.79 -1.40
N LEU A 255 -0.88 6.04 -0.67
CA LEU A 255 -0.70 5.80 0.76
C LEU A 255 -0.09 4.43 1.07
N GLY A 256 0.08 3.56 0.07
CA GLY A 256 0.60 2.21 0.23
C GLY A 256 2.00 2.04 -0.35
N MET A 257 2.98 1.67 0.48
CA MET A 257 4.27 1.17 0.00
C MET A 257 4.17 -0.35 -0.22
N GLY A 258 3.40 -0.71 -1.26
CA GLY A 258 3.02 -2.10 -1.58
C GLY A 258 3.45 -2.52 -3.00
N PRO A 259 2.91 -3.64 -3.52
CA PRO A 259 3.32 -4.21 -4.80
C PRO A 259 3.00 -3.30 -6.01
N ARG A 260 2.05 -2.36 -5.85
CA ARG A 260 1.67 -1.39 -6.89
C ARG A 260 2.42 -0.05 -6.79
N VAL A 261 3.45 0.06 -5.94
CA VAL A 261 4.21 1.32 -5.80
C VAL A 261 4.82 1.77 -7.13
N ALA A 262 5.29 0.85 -7.97
CA ALA A 262 5.83 1.20 -9.27
C ALA A 262 4.76 1.78 -10.21
N GLU A 263 3.52 1.30 -10.15
CA GLU A 263 2.38 1.86 -10.89
C GLU A 263 2.09 3.31 -10.47
N ALA A 264 2.07 3.58 -9.16
CA ALA A 264 1.89 4.93 -8.62
C ALA A 264 2.99 5.88 -9.10
N VAL A 265 4.26 5.41 -9.05
CA VAL A 265 5.42 6.20 -9.47
C VAL A 265 5.41 6.48 -10.97
N GLU A 266 5.08 5.49 -11.81
CA GLU A 266 4.96 5.63 -13.26
C GLU A 266 3.85 6.62 -13.65
N LEU A 267 2.67 6.47 -13.04
CA LEU A 267 1.54 7.37 -13.24
C LEU A 267 1.91 8.82 -12.90
N LEU A 268 2.45 9.05 -11.71
CA LEU A 268 2.84 10.39 -11.26
C LEU A 268 3.96 10.96 -12.14
N HIS A 269 4.96 10.17 -12.50
CA HIS A 269 6.03 10.62 -13.38
C HIS A 269 5.45 11.12 -14.72
N HIS A 270 4.54 10.37 -15.33
CA HIS A 270 3.88 10.78 -16.58
C HIS A 270 3.09 12.08 -16.40
N GLN A 271 2.36 12.23 -15.30
CA GLN A 271 1.60 13.45 -15.01
C GLN A 271 2.49 14.66 -14.69
N PHE A 272 3.67 14.46 -14.13
CA PHE A 272 4.62 15.54 -13.87
C PHE A 272 5.29 16.05 -15.13
N TRP A 273 5.53 15.18 -16.10
CA TRP A 273 6.12 15.51 -17.39
C TRP A 273 5.30 14.93 -18.54
N PRO A 274 4.13 15.52 -18.85
CA PRO A 274 3.37 15.08 -20.01
C PRO A 274 4.21 15.24 -21.27
N GLU A 275 4.24 14.21 -22.12
CA GLU A 275 4.95 14.26 -23.39
C GLU A 275 4.34 15.38 -24.24
N SER A 276 5.21 16.24 -24.80
CA SER A 276 4.78 17.36 -25.63
C SER A 276 4.13 16.80 -26.91
N GLY A 277 2.83 16.59 -26.91
CA GLY A 277 2.09 16.04 -28.04
C GLY A 277 0.69 15.53 -27.79
N GLN A 278 0.29 15.27 -26.56
CA GLN A 278 -1.08 14.90 -26.21
C GLN A 278 -1.80 16.11 -25.59
N LYS A 279 -2.28 17.00 -26.45
CA LYS A 279 -3.40 17.90 -26.11
C LYS A 279 -4.67 17.11 -26.44
N ASP A 280 -5.35 16.62 -25.41
CA ASP A 280 -6.75 16.18 -25.51
C ASP A 280 -7.67 17.36 -25.69
#